data_d96d19139e587cd2d722b44f79139b75
#
_entry.id   d96d19139e587cd2d722b44f79139b75
#
_cell.length_a   1.000
_cell.length_b   1.000
_cell.length_c   1.000
_cell.angle_alpha   90.00
_cell.angle_beta   90.00
_cell.angle_gamma   90.00
#
_symmetry.space_group_name_H-M   'P 1'
#
loop_
_entity.id
_entity.type
_entity.pdbx_description
1 polymer ?
#
loop_
_entity_poly.entity_id
_entity_poly.type
_entity_poly.pdbx_seq_one_letter_code
_entity_poly.pdbx_strand_id
1 'polypeptide(L)'
;MRKISKILNSNEAEIYVGGSTSLNLYKLLLSLIKSKNSIINISTDNLNFPSDKYICEGICNDYNLKFNLLEYDNYLPDVDLLEQFIKNNKGIIVLSLVTYKSSYRYPVKKINRICQENDSIVIWDLSHAIGAIDIDMKLNDIDYAIGCTYKYLNGGPGSPAFIYARNEKQIGLKSPIKGWFSHSDPFNFSKTYIQSESMNKFSSGTPHIISMSTLDSSLDITINATTKKLENKAIDLYNFFNEIFNDRLMNLGFKIITPKNKDDRGSHISIVHEESWRITKCLTDPENQGEKKIIVDFRPPNIIRIALTPLYISFNDIYTICVRLIDIIESKEYKSKDKSKNIIT
;
A
#
# COMPACT_ATOMS: atom_id res chain seq x y z
N MET A 1 3.02 11.95 -14.25
CA MET A 1 4.20 11.05 -14.28
C MET A 1 5.39 11.72 -13.61
N ARG A 2 5.86 12.90 -14.08
CA ARG A 2 7.01 13.64 -13.53
C ARG A 2 7.02 13.86 -12.01
N LYS A 3 5.86 14.19 -11.39
CA LYS A 3 5.77 14.43 -9.95
C LYS A 3 5.91 13.13 -9.13
N ILE A 4 5.31 12.04 -9.58
CA ILE A 4 5.46 10.72 -8.93
C ILE A 4 6.90 10.22 -9.05
N SER A 5 7.53 10.40 -10.21
CA SER A 5 8.94 10.00 -10.37
C SER A 5 9.89 10.77 -9.45
N LYS A 6 9.62 12.05 -9.18
CA LYS A 6 10.38 12.83 -8.18
C LYS A 6 10.20 12.27 -6.76
N ILE A 7 8.98 11.90 -6.37
CA ILE A 7 8.68 11.32 -5.05
C ILE A 7 9.37 9.97 -4.87
N LEU A 8 9.51 9.19 -5.94
CA LEU A 8 10.11 7.85 -5.95
C LEU A 8 11.62 7.83 -6.28
N ASN A 9 12.23 8.99 -6.51
CA ASN A 9 13.60 9.11 -7.02
C ASN A 9 13.85 8.19 -8.23
N SER A 10 12.98 8.29 -9.24
CA SER A 10 12.97 7.50 -10.47
C SER A 10 12.94 8.38 -11.72
N ASN A 11 12.89 7.77 -12.91
CA ASN A 11 12.74 8.49 -14.16
C ASN A 11 11.25 8.63 -14.53
N GLU A 12 10.87 9.76 -15.12
CA GLU A 12 9.49 9.97 -15.60
C GLU A 12 9.04 8.89 -16.61
N ALA A 13 9.96 8.42 -17.46
CA ALA A 13 9.71 7.37 -18.44
C ALA A 13 9.43 5.99 -17.82
N GLU A 14 9.63 5.83 -16.51
CA GLU A 14 9.37 4.59 -15.77
C GLU A 14 7.97 4.54 -15.15
N ILE A 15 7.18 5.64 -15.27
CA ILE A 15 5.90 5.79 -14.59
C ILE A 15 4.75 5.83 -15.60
N TYR A 16 3.72 5.02 -15.32
CA TYR A 16 2.37 5.17 -15.88
C TYR A 16 1.42 5.60 -14.77
N VAL A 17 0.49 6.51 -15.06
CA VAL A 17 -0.56 6.95 -14.13
C VAL A 17 -1.92 6.73 -14.76
N GLY A 18 -2.76 5.93 -14.12
CA GLY A 18 -4.10 5.61 -14.59
C GLY A 18 -4.67 4.37 -13.89
N GLY A 19 -5.95 4.11 -14.07
CA GLY A 19 -6.64 2.97 -13.49
C GLY A 19 -6.66 2.94 -11.96
N SER A 20 -6.97 1.79 -11.40
CA SER A 20 -6.87 1.47 -9.98
C SER A 20 -5.66 0.58 -9.70
N THR A 21 -5.26 0.43 -8.43
CA THR A 21 -4.16 -0.46 -8.03
C THR A 21 -4.39 -1.89 -8.51
N SER A 22 -5.60 -2.43 -8.30
CA SER A 22 -5.94 -3.80 -8.74
C SER A 22 -5.86 -3.96 -10.25
N LEU A 23 -6.38 -2.97 -11.04
CA LEU A 23 -6.28 -3.00 -12.50
C LEU A 23 -4.82 -2.89 -12.96
N ASN A 24 -4.02 -2.11 -12.29
CA ASN A 24 -2.60 -1.94 -12.61
C ASN A 24 -1.79 -3.19 -12.27
N LEU A 25 -2.08 -3.85 -11.13
CA LEU A 25 -1.50 -5.15 -10.82
C LEU A 25 -1.84 -6.19 -11.90
N TYR A 26 -3.13 -6.30 -12.26
CA TYR A 26 -3.58 -7.18 -13.32
C TYR A 26 -2.84 -6.93 -14.63
N LYS A 27 -2.73 -5.66 -15.06
CA LYS A 27 -2.02 -5.29 -16.28
C LYS A 27 -0.54 -5.65 -16.23
N LEU A 28 0.13 -5.38 -15.12
CA LEU A 28 1.57 -5.63 -14.97
C LEU A 28 1.86 -7.13 -14.94
N LEU A 29 1.09 -7.91 -14.19
CA LEU A 29 1.19 -9.38 -14.16
C LEU A 29 1.00 -9.99 -15.54
N LEU A 30 -0.06 -9.64 -16.26
CA LEU A 30 -0.29 -10.16 -17.60
C LEU A 30 0.79 -9.73 -18.60
N SER A 31 1.30 -8.51 -18.46
CA SER A 31 2.40 -8.03 -19.30
C SER A 31 3.66 -8.87 -19.11
N LEU A 32 4.00 -9.20 -17.86
CA LEU A 32 5.15 -10.06 -17.51
C LEU A 32 4.95 -11.50 -17.98
N ILE A 33 3.80 -12.09 -17.76
CA ILE A 33 3.47 -13.46 -18.21
C ILE A 33 3.57 -13.57 -19.73
N LYS A 34 3.02 -12.60 -20.46
CA LYS A 34 3.08 -12.58 -21.94
C LYS A 34 4.48 -12.28 -22.49
N SER A 35 5.38 -11.70 -21.70
CA SER A 35 6.74 -11.40 -22.13
C SER A 35 7.73 -12.53 -21.82
N LYS A 36 7.41 -13.39 -20.85
CA LYS A 36 8.28 -14.48 -20.37
C LYS A 36 7.48 -15.77 -20.24
N ASN A 37 7.57 -16.64 -21.25
CA ASN A 37 6.86 -17.95 -21.26
C ASN A 37 7.32 -18.90 -20.13
N SER A 38 8.40 -18.60 -19.40
CA SER A 38 8.91 -19.41 -18.30
C SER A 38 8.20 -19.14 -16.95
N ILE A 39 7.31 -18.15 -16.88
CA ILE A 39 6.58 -17.86 -15.64
C ILE A 39 5.44 -18.87 -15.51
N ILE A 40 5.54 -19.71 -14.47
CA ILE A 40 4.55 -20.75 -14.15
C ILE A 40 3.91 -20.56 -12.78
N ASN A 41 4.45 -19.64 -11.96
CA ASN A 41 4.00 -19.40 -10.60
C ASN A 41 3.75 -17.91 -10.36
N ILE A 42 2.70 -17.61 -9.58
CA ILE A 42 2.52 -16.33 -8.89
C ILE A 42 2.37 -16.62 -7.42
N SER A 43 3.11 -15.90 -6.59
CA SER A 43 3.16 -16.11 -5.15
C SER A 43 2.93 -14.82 -4.40
N THR A 44 2.31 -14.90 -3.24
CA THR A 44 2.12 -13.78 -2.30
C THR A 44 2.05 -14.30 -0.87
N ASP A 45 1.90 -13.43 0.11
CA ASP A 45 1.66 -13.80 1.50
C ASP A 45 0.27 -13.38 2.01
N ASN A 46 -0.11 -13.89 3.19
CA ASN A 46 -1.38 -13.56 3.83
C ASN A 46 -1.40 -12.19 4.52
N LEU A 47 -0.28 -11.46 4.55
CA LEU A 47 -0.17 -10.09 5.05
C LEU A 47 -0.35 -9.06 3.94
N ASN A 48 -0.33 -9.48 2.67
CA ASN A 48 -0.64 -8.62 1.54
C ASN A 48 -2.11 -8.20 1.53
N PHE A 49 -2.43 -7.12 0.82
CA PHE A 49 -3.80 -6.63 0.75
C PHE A 49 -4.70 -7.64 0.01
N PRO A 50 -5.92 -7.93 0.52
CA PRO A 50 -6.78 -8.97 -0.05
C PRO A 50 -7.03 -8.85 -1.56
N SER A 51 -7.18 -7.62 -2.08
CA SER A 51 -7.38 -7.39 -3.51
C SER A 51 -6.22 -7.89 -4.36
N ASP A 52 -4.97 -7.73 -3.89
CA ASP A 52 -3.80 -8.19 -4.63
C ASP A 52 -3.77 -9.72 -4.71
N LYS A 53 -4.12 -10.38 -3.60
CA LYS A 53 -4.30 -11.84 -3.57
C LYS A 53 -5.37 -12.29 -4.58
N TYR A 54 -6.53 -11.62 -4.60
CA TYR A 54 -7.62 -11.97 -5.53
C TYR A 54 -7.19 -11.84 -6.99
N ILE A 55 -6.45 -10.78 -7.34
CA ILE A 55 -5.92 -10.59 -8.70
C ILE A 55 -4.90 -11.67 -9.05
N CYS A 56 -3.99 -12.00 -8.14
CA CYS A 56 -3.01 -13.08 -8.36
C CYS A 56 -3.69 -14.43 -8.58
N GLU A 57 -4.63 -14.80 -7.73
CA GLU A 57 -5.38 -16.05 -7.79
C GLU A 57 -6.22 -16.13 -9.07
N GLY A 58 -6.94 -15.04 -9.42
CA GLY A 58 -7.74 -14.97 -10.65
C GLY A 58 -6.90 -15.17 -11.91
N ILE A 59 -5.75 -14.50 -12.01
CA ILE A 59 -4.83 -14.69 -13.14
C ILE A 59 -4.30 -16.12 -13.20
N CYS A 60 -3.94 -16.71 -12.06
CA CYS A 60 -3.47 -18.10 -12.03
C CYS A 60 -4.52 -19.08 -12.56
N ASN A 61 -5.79 -18.88 -12.18
CA ASN A 61 -6.90 -19.70 -12.66
C ASN A 61 -7.11 -19.52 -14.18
N ASP A 62 -7.09 -18.27 -14.68
CA ASP A 62 -7.35 -17.96 -16.09
C ASP A 62 -6.24 -18.45 -17.04
N TYR A 63 -5.00 -18.46 -16.55
CA TYR A 63 -3.80 -18.78 -17.36
C TYR A 63 -3.17 -20.13 -17.01
N ASN A 64 -3.83 -20.94 -16.17
CA ASN A 64 -3.35 -22.25 -15.72
C ASN A 64 -1.95 -22.19 -15.11
N LEU A 65 -1.72 -21.18 -14.25
CA LEU A 65 -0.51 -20.99 -13.46
C LEU A 65 -0.73 -21.49 -12.03
N LYS A 66 0.35 -21.79 -11.34
CA LYS A 66 0.28 -22.14 -9.91
C LYS A 66 0.21 -20.90 -9.04
N PHE A 67 -0.80 -20.82 -8.19
CA PHE A 67 -0.89 -19.83 -7.11
C PHE A 67 -0.30 -20.39 -5.82
N ASN A 68 0.62 -19.65 -5.18
CA ASN A 68 1.21 -20.05 -3.91
C ASN A 68 0.98 -18.95 -2.88
N LEU A 69 0.50 -19.32 -1.69
CA LEU A 69 0.26 -18.41 -0.58
C LEU A 69 1.18 -18.80 0.58
N LEU A 70 2.02 -17.84 1.03
CA LEU A 70 2.76 -17.99 2.28
C LEU A 70 1.87 -17.51 3.43
N GLU A 71 1.68 -18.35 4.41
CA GLU A 71 0.89 -18.03 5.61
C GLU A 71 1.80 -17.81 6.80
N TYR A 72 1.56 -16.69 7.50
CA TYR A 72 2.17 -16.36 8.79
C TYR A 72 1.10 -16.46 9.86
N ASP A 73 1.43 -17.00 11.03
CA ASP A 73 0.50 -17.16 12.15
C ASP A 73 0.16 -15.85 12.85
N ASN A 74 0.95 -14.82 12.63
CA ASN A 74 0.78 -13.52 13.27
C ASN A 74 0.84 -12.37 12.25
N TYR A 75 0.83 -11.12 12.72
CA TYR A 75 0.78 -9.93 11.87
C TYR A 75 2.16 -9.44 11.38
N LEU A 76 3.24 -10.16 11.72
CA LEU A 76 4.60 -9.82 11.33
C LEU A 76 5.17 -10.95 10.47
N PRO A 77 5.80 -10.63 9.33
CA PRO A 77 6.42 -11.64 8.49
C PRO A 77 7.71 -12.18 9.12
N ASP A 78 8.00 -13.43 8.83
CA ASP A 78 9.31 -14.03 9.01
C ASP A 78 10.04 -13.96 7.66
N VAL A 79 11.11 -13.17 7.60
CA VAL A 79 11.86 -12.94 6.36
C VAL A 79 12.66 -14.16 5.92
N ASP A 80 13.11 -14.99 6.85
CA ASP A 80 13.86 -16.20 6.53
C ASP A 80 12.92 -17.29 6.00
N LEU A 81 11.70 -17.38 6.53
CA LEU A 81 10.63 -18.21 5.96
C LEU A 81 10.23 -17.73 4.56
N LEU A 82 10.12 -16.41 4.35
CA LEU A 82 9.87 -15.83 3.03
C LEU A 82 10.99 -16.19 2.04
N GLU A 83 12.24 -16.13 2.45
CA GLU A 83 13.38 -16.52 1.61
C GLU A 83 13.28 -17.99 1.17
N GLN A 84 12.99 -18.91 2.08
CA GLN A 84 12.79 -20.33 1.76
C GLN A 84 11.60 -20.52 0.81
N PHE A 85 10.53 -19.79 1.05
CA PHE A 85 9.34 -19.84 0.21
C PHE A 85 9.64 -19.37 -1.22
N ILE A 86 10.38 -18.28 -1.41
CA ILE A 86 10.81 -17.77 -2.73
C ILE A 86 11.67 -18.80 -3.45
N LYS A 87 12.65 -19.42 -2.76
CA LYS A 87 13.51 -20.47 -3.33
C LYS A 87 12.72 -21.66 -3.89
N ASN A 88 11.65 -22.04 -3.21
CA ASN A 88 10.81 -23.18 -3.56
C ASN A 88 9.72 -22.86 -4.59
N ASN A 89 9.38 -21.57 -4.79
CA ASN A 89 8.28 -21.13 -5.63
C ASN A 89 8.72 -20.02 -6.62
N LYS A 90 9.73 -20.33 -7.44
CA LYS A 90 10.28 -19.40 -8.43
C LYS A 90 9.18 -18.88 -9.37
N GLY A 91 9.19 -17.58 -9.66
CA GLY A 91 8.20 -16.96 -10.54
C GLY A 91 7.98 -15.48 -10.21
N ILE A 92 6.73 -15.04 -10.16
CA ILE A 92 6.38 -13.68 -9.73
C ILE A 92 5.96 -13.69 -8.27
N ILE A 93 6.57 -12.83 -7.49
CA ILE A 93 6.25 -12.60 -6.07
C ILE A 93 5.57 -11.23 -5.98
N VAL A 94 4.40 -11.14 -5.35
CA VAL A 94 3.67 -9.87 -5.15
C VAL A 94 3.61 -9.59 -3.66
N LEU A 95 4.15 -8.46 -3.21
CA LEU A 95 4.21 -8.09 -1.80
C LEU A 95 3.85 -6.62 -1.61
N SER A 96 3.10 -6.30 -0.53
CA SER A 96 2.97 -4.93 -0.06
C SER A 96 4.27 -4.51 0.65
N LEU A 97 4.91 -3.42 0.21
CA LEU A 97 6.12 -2.93 0.86
C LEU A 97 5.89 -2.59 2.33
N VAL A 98 4.73 -2.03 2.64
CA VAL A 98 4.24 -1.83 4.00
C VAL A 98 2.92 -2.56 4.17
N THR A 99 2.87 -3.52 5.09
CA THR A 99 1.67 -4.33 5.32
C THR A 99 0.52 -3.49 5.89
N TYR A 100 -0.69 -3.77 5.43
CA TYR A 100 -1.84 -2.94 5.78
C TYR A 100 -2.36 -3.15 7.22
N LYS A 101 -2.08 -4.31 7.83
CA LYS A 101 -2.52 -4.61 9.20
C LYS A 101 -1.55 -4.08 10.25
N SER A 102 -0.27 -4.46 10.18
CA SER A 102 0.71 -4.16 11.21
C SER A 102 1.59 -2.95 10.93
N SER A 103 1.53 -2.39 9.70
CA SER A 103 2.50 -1.39 9.25
C SER A 103 3.94 -1.92 9.13
N TYR A 104 4.13 -3.23 9.10
CA TYR A 104 5.48 -3.77 8.91
C TYR A 104 6.02 -3.38 7.53
N ARG A 105 7.27 -2.91 7.50
CA ARG A 105 8.01 -2.53 6.29
C ARG A 105 9.01 -3.64 5.96
N TYR A 106 8.84 -4.26 4.80
CA TYR A 106 9.77 -5.28 4.32
C TYR A 106 11.16 -4.72 4.02
N PRO A 107 12.25 -5.50 4.28
CA PRO A 107 13.62 -5.13 3.92
C PRO A 107 13.84 -5.28 2.40
N VAL A 108 13.42 -4.27 1.63
CA VAL A 108 13.30 -4.29 0.17
C VAL A 108 14.55 -4.80 -0.53
N LYS A 109 15.73 -4.25 -0.19
CA LYS A 109 17.01 -4.68 -0.79
C LYS A 109 17.31 -6.17 -0.59
N LYS A 110 17.05 -6.68 0.63
CA LYS A 110 17.25 -8.11 0.95
C LYS A 110 16.35 -8.97 0.07
N ILE A 111 15.06 -8.61 -0.02
CA ILE A 111 14.07 -9.40 -0.78
C ILE A 111 14.33 -9.30 -2.28
N ASN A 112 14.64 -8.12 -2.82
CA ASN A 112 14.99 -7.96 -4.23
C ASN A 112 16.19 -8.84 -4.61
N ARG A 113 17.24 -8.85 -3.78
CA ARG A 113 18.40 -9.71 -3.99
C ARG A 113 18.02 -11.20 -3.96
N ILE A 114 17.24 -11.63 -2.97
CA ILE A 114 16.78 -13.03 -2.88
C ILE A 114 16.00 -13.41 -4.16
N CYS A 115 15.11 -12.56 -4.63
CA CYS A 115 14.37 -12.81 -5.87
C CYS A 115 15.30 -12.91 -7.09
N GLN A 116 16.26 -12.01 -7.23
CA GLN A 116 17.22 -12.02 -8.34
C GLN A 116 18.10 -13.28 -8.33
N GLU A 117 18.64 -13.66 -7.18
CA GLU A 117 19.46 -14.88 -7.01
C GLU A 117 18.67 -16.17 -7.30
N ASN A 118 17.33 -16.11 -7.28
CA ASN A 118 16.46 -17.26 -7.52
C ASN A 118 15.60 -17.14 -8.80
N ASP A 119 16.03 -16.35 -9.78
CA ASP A 119 15.32 -16.14 -11.06
C ASP A 119 13.85 -15.75 -10.89
N SER A 120 13.53 -15.06 -9.82
CA SER A 120 12.18 -14.59 -9.50
C SER A 120 12.04 -13.08 -9.70
N ILE A 121 10.82 -12.63 -9.95
CA ILE A 121 10.47 -11.22 -10.12
C ILE A 121 9.63 -10.81 -8.91
N VAL A 122 9.97 -9.70 -8.26
CA VAL A 122 9.09 -9.12 -7.25
C VAL A 122 8.37 -7.89 -7.81
N ILE A 123 7.07 -7.82 -7.55
CA ILE A 123 6.23 -6.62 -7.74
C ILE A 123 5.87 -6.09 -6.36
N TRP A 124 6.21 -4.84 -6.11
CA TRP A 124 5.89 -4.17 -4.85
C TRP A 124 4.58 -3.37 -4.94
N ASP A 125 3.63 -3.61 -4.03
CA ASP A 125 2.55 -2.64 -3.79
C ASP A 125 3.04 -1.57 -2.81
N LEU A 126 3.15 -0.33 -3.30
CA LEU A 126 3.59 0.85 -2.56
C LEU A 126 2.43 1.63 -1.94
N SER A 127 1.20 1.10 -1.94
CA SER A 127 -0.01 1.85 -1.55
C SER A 127 0.03 2.39 -0.11
N HIS A 128 0.73 1.73 0.82
CA HIS A 128 0.94 2.21 2.19
C HIS A 128 2.33 2.80 2.42
N ALA A 129 3.13 2.92 1.37
CA ALA A 129 4.51 3.36 1.45
C ALA A 129 4.74 4.72 0.79
N ILE A 130 4.27 4.90 -0.45
CA ILE A 130 4.49 6.15 -1.21
C ILE A 130 3.86 7.35 -0.51
N GLY A 131 4.64 8.42 -0.32
CA GLY A 131 4.22 9.62 0.40
C GLY A 131 4.26 9.52 1.93
N ALA A 132 4.51 8.31 2.47
CA ALA A 132 4.60 8.05 3.91
C ALA A 132 6.02 7.78 4.38
N ILE A 133 6.81 7.08 3.56
CA ILE A 133 8.22 6.78 3.81
C ILE A 133 9.05 7.24 2.62
N ASP A 134 10.33 7.46 2.87
CA ASP A 134 11.29 7.87 1.84
C ASP A 134 11.73 6.66 1.04
N ILE A 135 11.24 6.55 -0.20
CA ILE A 135 11.53 5.43 -1.09
C ILE A 135 12.41 5.92 -2.23
N ASP A 136 13.56 5.28 -2.40
CA ASP A 136 14.43 5.46 -3.55
C ASP A 136 14.39 4.19 -4.41
N MET A 137 13.75 4.26 -5.57
CA MET A 137 13.57 3.09 -6.45
C MET A 137 14.90 2.53 -6.95
N LYS A 138 15.87 3.42 -7.24
CA LYS A 138 17.18 3.04 -7.73
C LYS A 138 18.04 2.43 -6.64
N LEU A 139 18.11 3.12 -5.48
CA LEU A 139 18.92 2.68 -4.34
C LEU A 139 18.42 1.33 -3.78
N ASN A 140 17.13 1.06 -3.88
CA ASN A 140 16.52 -0.17 -3.41
C ASN A 140 16.40 -1.27 -4.48
N ASP A 141 16.91 -1.05 -5.69
CA ASP A 141 16.89 -2.00 -6.81
C ASP A 141 15.49 -2.53 -7.14
N ILE A 142 14.48 -1.65 -7.08
CA ILE A 142 13.11 -2.01 -7.41
C ILE A 142 12.95 -2.01 -8.93
N ASP A 143 12.51 -3.15 -9.48
CA ASP A 143 12.26 -3.31 -10.91
C ASP A 143 10.81 -3.00 -11.28
N TYR A 144 9.85 -3.42 -10.44
CA TYR A 144 8.41 -3.28 -10.68
C TYR A 144 7.67 -2.88 -9.42
N ALA A 145 6.76 -1.93 -9.56
CA ALA A 145 5.85 -1.56 -8.48
C ALA A 145 4.52 -1.03 -9.01
N ILE A 146 3.52 -1.09 -8.14
CA ILE A 146 2.23 -0.44 -8.28
C ILE A 146 1.93 0.37 -7.03
N GLY A 147 0.90 1.20 -7.05
CA GLY A 147 0.43 1.84 -5.83
C GLY A 147 -0.74 2.79 -6.09
N CYS A 148 -1.51 3.05 -5.06
CA CYS A 148 -2.59 4.03 -5.10
C CYS A 148 -2.08 5.45 -4.77
N THR A 149 -2.85 6.45 -5.14
CA THR A 149 -2.51 7.85 -4.88
C THR A 149 -3.47 8.57 -3.92
N TYR A 150 -4.57 7.90 -3.53
CA TYR A 150 -5.58 8.49 -2.64
C TYR A 150 -5.24 8.42 -1.15
N LYS A 151 -4.25 7.60 -0.74
CA LYS A 151 -3.82 7.48 0.66
C LYS A 151 -2.87 8.63 1.03
N TYR A 152 -1.59 8.37 1.25
CA TYR A 152 -0.62 9.36 1.72
C TYR A 152 -0.24 10.43 0.68
N LEU A 153 -0.50 10.20 -0.60
CA LEU A 153 -0.37 11.24 -1.63
C LEU A 153 -1.57 12.20 -1.70
N ASN A 154 -2.64 11.91 -0.95
CA ASN A 154 -3.82 12.78 -0.81
C ASN A 154 -4.50 13.18 -2.13
N GLY A 155 -4.43 12.33 -3.16
CA GLY A 155 -5.03 12.59 -4.48
C GLY A 155 -6.56 12.62 -4.48
N GLY A 156 -7.20 12.30 -3.35
CA GLY A 156 -8.65 12.29 -3.16
C GLY A 156 -9.32 11.00 -3.65
N PRO A 157 -10.61 10.82 -3.33
CA PRO A 157 -11.38 9.67 -3.74
C PRO A 157 -11.42 9.52 -5.27
N GLY A 158 -11.17 8.31 -5.77
CA GLY A 158 -11.15 8.04 -7.21
C GLY A 158 -9.89 8.53 -7.94
N SER A 159 -8.86 8.98 -7.23
CA SER A 159 -7.59 9.35 -7.88
C SER A 159 -6.93 8.14 -8.53
N PRO A 160 -6.26 8.32 -9.69
CA PRO A 160 -5.67 7.22 -10.44
C PRO A 160 -4.48 6.60 -9.70
N ALA A 161 -4.32 5.30 -9.86
CA ALA A 161 -3.15 4.59 -9.39
C ALA A 161 -1.96 4.75 -10.37
N PHE A 162 -0.81 4.14 -10.04
CA PHE A 162 0.36 4.15 -10.92
C PHE A 162 0.96 2.76 -11.09
N ILE A 163 1.71 2.60 -12.18
CA ILE A 163 2.65 1.49 -12.41
C ILE A 163 4.05 2.11 -12.53
N TYR A 164 5.01 1.49 -11.89
CA TYR A 164 6.44 1.71 -12.10
C TYR A 164 7.04 0.47 -12.74
N ALA A 165 7.86 0.68 -13.77
CA ALA A 165 8.75 -0.33 -14.32
C ALA A 165 10.07 0.32 -14.70
N ARG A 166 11.20 -0.19 -14.16
CA ARG A 166 12.55 0.29 -14.44
C ARG A 166 12.81 0.27 -15.94
N ASN A 167 13.48 1.27 -16.49
CA ASN A 167 13.65 1.43 -17.94
C ASN A 167 14.15 0.15 -18.63
N GLU A 168 15.19 -0.49 -18.09
CA GLU A 168 15.80 -1.69 -18.66
C GLU A 168 14.85 -2.90 -18.60
N LYS A 169 13.87 -2.85 -17.73
CA LYS A 169 12.87 -3.91 -17.53
C LYS A 169 11.59 -3.70 -18.34
N GLN A 170 11.47 -2.59 -19.06
CA GLN A 170 10.32 -2.32 -19.93
C GLN A 170 10.42 -3.04 -21.28
N ILE A 171 11.64 -3.48 -21.66
CA ILE A 171 11.89 -4.19 -22.91
C ILE A 171 11.12 -5.51 -22.90
N GLY A 172 10.33 -5.73 -23.95
CA GLY A 172 9.53 -6.94 -24.12
C GLY A 172 8.19 -6.94 -23.36
N LEU A 173 7.93 -5.97 -22.48
CA LEU A 173 6.61 -5.84 -21.86
C LEU A 173 5.53 -5.60 -22.91
N LYS A 174 4.48 -6.40 -22.87
CA LYS A 174 3.36 -6.33 -23.82
C LYS A 174 2.13 -5.72 -23.17
N SER A 175 1.44 -4.82 -23.89
CA SER A 175 0.17 -4.30 -23.43
C SER A 175 -0.84 -5.44 -23.25
N PRO A 176 -1.41 -5.59 -22.05
CA PRO A 176 -2.43 -6.61 -21.82
C PRO A 176 -3.78 -6.22 -22.43
N ILE A 177 -4.03 -4.93 -22.62
CA ILE A 177 -5.25 -4.37 -23.19
C ILE A 177 -4.85 -3.50 -24.38
N LYS A 178 -5.25 -3.92 -25.59
CA LYS A 178 -5.01 -3.18 -26.85
C LYS A 178 -6.00 -2.02 -27.00
N GLY A 179 -6.02 -1.10 -26.03
CA GLY A 179 -6.85 0.09 -26.08
C GLY A 179 -6.23 1.19 -26.96
N TRP A 180 -7.04 2.12 -27.44
CA TRP A 180 -6.59 3.14 -28.38
C TRP A 180 -5.48 4.05 -27.83
N PHE A 181 -5.49 4.36 -26.51
CA PHE A 181 -4.42 5.16 -25.89
C PHE A 181 -3.12 4.39 -25.62
N SER A 182 -3.10 3.06 -25.80
CA SER A 182 -1.87 2.26 -25.75
C SER A 182 -1.21 2.08 -27.13
N HIS A 183 -1.81 2.63 -28.18
CA HIS A 183 -1.25 2.66 -29.51
C HIS A 183 -0.06 3.62 -29.58
N SER A 184 0.92 3.33 -30.45
CA SER A 184 2.10 4.18 -30.69
C SER A 184 1.74 5.59 -31.18
N ASP A 185 0.68 5.68 -31.98
CA ASP A 185 0.08 6.93 -32.48
C ASP A 185 -1.45 6.85 -32.38
N PRO A 186 -2.05 7.19 -31.23
CA PRO A 186 -3.49 7.00 -31.00
C PRO A 186 -4.37 7.88 -31.89
N PHE A 187 -3.90 9.05 -32.32
CA PHE A 187 -4.68 9.98 -33.14
C PHE A 187 -4.62 9.73 -34.64
N ASN A 188 -3.81 8.79 -35.09
CA ASN A 188 -3.79 8.32 -36.47
C ASN A 188 -4.99 7.40 -36.81
N PHE A 189 -5.72 6.90 -35.77
CA PHE A 189 -6.87 6.01 -35.91
C PHE A 189 -6.62 4.81 -36.85
N SER A 190 -5.38 4.30 -36.83
CA SER A 190 -4.97 3.15 -37.64
C SER A 190 -5.84 1.92 -37.36
N LYS A 191 -6.18 1.17 -38.41
CA LYS A 191 -6.87 -0.13 -38.29
C LYS A 191 -5.95 -1.23 -37.72
N THR A 192 -4.65 -1.03 -37.78
CA THR A 192 -3.65 -1.97 -37.25
C THR A 192 -3.11 -1.45 -35.93
N TYR A 193 -3.21 -2.26 -34.89
CA TYR A 193 -2.68 -1.90 -33.59
C TYR A 193 -1.15 -2.08 -33.55
N ILE A 194 -0.46 -0.99 -33.24
CA ILE A 194 0.97 -0.95 -32.96
C ILE A 194 1.13 -0.44 -31.53
N GLN A 195 1.72 -1.27 -30.66
CA GLN A 195 1.90 -0.94 -29.24
C GLN A 195 2.85 0.24 -29.06
N SER A 196 2.55 1.15 -28.13
CA SER A 196 3.50 2.15 -27.66
C SER A 196 4.72 1.49 -26.97
N GLU A 197 5.92 1.96 -27.24
CA GLU A 197 7.13 1.49 -26.58
C GLU A 197 7.29 2.06 -25.17
N SER A 198 6.69 3.23 -24.91
CA SER A 198 6.72 3.86 -23.57
C SER A 198 5.74 3.20 -22.59
N MET A 199 5.73 3.68 -21.35
CA MET A 199 4.78 3.25 -20.31
C MET A 199 3.30 3.52 -20.68
N ASN A 200 3.03 4.29 -21.75
CA ASN A 200 1.69 4.44 -22.30
C ASN A 200 1.09 3.12 -22.79
N LYS A 201 1.89 2.08 -23.03
CA LYS A 201 1.41 0.71 -23.32
C LYS A 201 0.42 0.19 -22.26
N PHE A 202 0.43 0.73 -21.05
CA PHE A 202 -0.51 0.40 -19.98
C PHE A 202 -1.79 1.23 -20.00
N SER A 203 -1.89 2.25 -20.86
CA SER A 203 -3.15 2.97 -21.09
C SER A 203 -4.16 2.07 -21.79
N SER A 204 -5.45 2.28 -21.49
CA SER A 204 -6.52 1.55 -22.22
C SER A 204 -7.44 2.51 -22.96
N GLY A 205 -7.79 3.61 -22.36
CA GLY A 205 -8.69 4.63 -22.92
C GLY A 205 -8.31 6.04 -22.48
N THR A 206 -9.20 6.98 -22.71
CA THR A 206 -9.02 8.37 -22.31
C THR A 206 -8.74 8.51 -20.80
N PRO A 207 -7.71 9.25 -20.41
CA PRO A 207 -7.40 9.46 -18.99
C PRO A 207 -8.53 10.17 -18.23
N HIS A 208 -8.67 9.88 -16.95
CA HIS A 208 -9.60 10.58 -16.04
C HIS A 208 -9.06 11.95 -15.67
N ILE A 209 -9.24 12.95 -16.54
CA ILE A 209 -8.58 14.26 -16.46
C ILE A 209 -8.88 14.97 -15.12
N ILE A 210 -10.13 14.97 -14.64
CA ILE A 210 -10.50 15.64 -13.37
C ILE A 210 -9.72 15.01 -12.20
N SER A 211 -9.73 13.68 -12.07
CA SER A 211 -8.99 13.00 -11.00
C SER A 211 -7.48 13.17 -11.11
N MET A 212 -6.96 13.26 -12.34
CA MET A 212 -5.53 13.52 -12.57
C MET A 212 -5.15 14.96 -12.18
N SER A 213 -6.03 15.92 -12.40
CA SER A 213 -5.81 17.32 -12.04
C SER A 213 -5.78 17.51 -10.50
N THR A 214 -6.69 16.85 -9.77
CA THR A 214 -6.66 16.88 -8.30
C THR A 214 -5.40 16.23 -7.74
N LEU A 215 -5.00 15.08 -8.30
CA LEU A 215 -3.76 14.42 -7.95
C LEU A 215 -2.53 15.31 -8.24
N ASP A 216 -2.49 15.98 -9.38
CA ASP A 216 -1.36 16.84 -9.73
C ASP A 216 -1.15 17.93 -8.68
N SER A 217 -2.22 18.56 -8.19
CA SER A 217 -2.16 19.58 -7.13
C SER A 217 -1.70 18.99 -5.79
N SER A 218 -2.18 17.81 -5.39
CA SER A 218 -1.80 17.18 -4.12
C SER A 218 -0.34 16.75 -4.09
N LEU A 219 0.21 16.32 -5.23
CA LEU A 219 1.60 15.93 -5.34
C LEU A 219 2.58 17.10 -5.11
N ASP A 220 2.20 18.34 -5.44
CA ASP A 220 3.02 19.53 -5.14
C ASP A 220 3.22 19.70 -3.64
N ILE A 221 2.19 19.45 -2.84
CA ILE A 221 2.27 19.50 -1.37
C ILE A 221 3.28 18.48 -0.85
N THR A 222 3.19 17.24 -1.34
CA THR A 222 4.12 16.15 -0.95
C THR A 222 5.57 16.45 -1.36
N ILE A 223 5.77 16.96 -2.58
CA ILE A 223 7.09 17.33 -3.09
C ILE A 223 7.70 18.47 -2.26
N ASN A 224 6.92 19.51 -1.95
CA ASN A 224 7.36 20.66 -1.15
C ASN A 224 7.70 20.26 0.29
N ALA A 225 6.93 19.34 0.88
CA ALA A 225 7.18 18.80 2.22
C ALA A 225 8.43 17.89 2.26
N THR A 226 8.74 17.22 1.16
CA THR A 226 9.73 16.13 0.98
C THR A 226 9.39 14.86 1.77
N THR A 227 9.55 13.70 1.12
CA THR A 227 9.26 12.37 1.73
C THR A 227 10.09 12.12 2.98
N LYS A 228 11.34 12.58 3.00
CA LYS A 228 12.22 12.46 4.17
C LYS A 228 11.70 13.20 5.41
N LYS A 229 11.19 14.43 5.24
CA LYS A 229 10.60 15.19 6.37
C LYS A 229 9.28 14.56 6.82
N LEU A 230 8.49 14.04 5.87
CA LEU A 230 7.23 13.35 6.20
C LEU A 230 7.49 12.08 7.00
N GLU A 231 8.46 11.25 6.58
CA GLU A 231 8.88 10.06 7.31
C GLU A 231 9.37 10.40 8.72
N ASN A 232 10.25 11.41 8.87
CA ASN A 232 10.75 11.83 10.17
C ASN A 232 9.61 12.28 11.10
N LYS A 233 8.67 13.10 10.61
CA LYS A 233 7.51 13.51 11.42
C LYS A 233 6.63 12.32 11.81
N ALA A 234 6.43 11.34 10.93
CA ALA A 234 5.69 10.13 11.27
C ALA A 234 6.38 9.31 12.36
N ILE A 235 7.72 9.26 12.33
CA ILE A 235 8.52 8.64 13.40
C ILE A 235 8.32 9.37 14.73
N ASP A 236 8.35 10.71 14.72
CA ASP A 236 8.16 11.51 15.94
C ASP A 236 6.75 11.35 16.50
N LEU A 237 5.71 11.36 15.65
CA LEU A 237 4.33 11.09 16.06
C LEU A 237 4.15 9.69 16.66
N TYR A 238 4.81 8.68 16.07
CA TYR A 238 4.82 7.33 16.64
C TYR A 238 5.48 7.29 18.01
N ASN A 239 6.64 7.92 18.17
CA ASN A 239 7.39 7.93 19.44
C ASN A 239 6.54 8.59 20.53
N PHE A 240 5.91 9.71 20.23
CA PHE A 240 5.01 10.40 21.15
C PHE A 240 3.80 9.53 21.55
N PHE A 241 3.17 8.85 20.57
CA PHE A 241 2.11 7.89 20.87
C PHE A 241 2.62 6.77 21.77
N ASN A 242 3.79 6.21 21.48
CA ASN A 242 4.36 5.07 22.21
C ASN A 242 4.71 5.42 23.66
N GLU A 243 5.12 6.66 23.96
CA GLU A 243 5.33 7.14 25.33
C GLU A 243 4.03 7.09 26.14
N ILE A 244 2.93 7.68 25.61
CA ILE A 244 1.62 7.66 26.27
C ILE A 244 1.08 6.22 26.35
N PHE A 245 1.31 5.43 25.32
CA PHE A 245 0.88 4.03 25.27
C PHE A 245 1.49 3.21 26.42
N ASN A 246 2.79 3.31 26.62
CA ASN A 246 3.51 2.57 27.67
C ASN A 246 3.11 3.03 29.08
N ASP A 247 2.82 4.32 29.25
CA ASP A 247 2.41 4.90 30.52
C ASP A 247 0.98 4.50 30.91
N ARG A 248 0.05 4.54 29.96
CA ARG A 248 -1.38 4.45 30.25
C ARG A 248 -2.11 3.31 29.52
N LEU A 249 -2.00 3.24 28.19
CA LEU A 249 -2.86 2.40 27.37
C LEU A 249 -2.57 0.90 27.51
N MET A 250 -1.31 0.54 27.71
CA MET A 250 -0.91 -0.86 27.91
C MET A 250 -1.62 -1.48 29.14
N ASN A 251 -1.77 -0.74 30.22
CA ASN A 251 -2.44 -1.18 31.44
C ASN A 251 -3.97 -1.31 31.28
N LEU A 252 -4.53 -0.74 30.20
CA LEU A 252 -5.93 -0.81 29.85
C LEU A 252 -6.25 -1.94 28.85
N GLY A 253 -5.31 -2.86 28.64
CA GLY A 253 -5.50 -4.05 27.80
C GLY A 253 -5.17 -3.89 26.33
N PHE A 254 -4.66 -2.72 25.89
CA PHE A 254 -4.19 -2.53 24.52
C PHE A 254 -2.81 -3.16 24.31
N LYS A 255 -2.57 -3.65 23.08
CA LYS A 255 -1.24 -4.10 22.62
C LYS A 255 -0.93 -3.48 21.26
N ILE A 256 0.30 -2.98 21.06
CA ILE A 256 0.79 -2.53 19.75
C ILE A 256 1.26 -3.74 18.94
N ILE A 257 0.81 -3.86 17.70
CA ILE A 257 1.29 -4.87 16.74
C ILE A 257 2.18 -4.27 15.66
N THR A 258 2.27 -2.94 15.57
CA THR A 258 3.22 -2.25 14.70
C THR A 258 4.63 -2.39 15.25
N PRO A 259 5.65 -2.69 14.41
CA PRO A 259 7.02 -2.82 14.84
C PRO A 259 7.53 -1.58 15.59
N LYS A 260 8.28 -1.81 16.67
CA LYS A 260 8.87 -0.71 17.45
C LYS A 260 10.02 -0.03 16.72
N ASN A 261 10.82 -0.81 15.95
CA ASN A 261 11.94 -0.26 15.19
C ASN A 261 11.41 0.57 14.01
N LYS A 262 11.91 1.80 13.88
CA LYS A 262 11.51 2.75 12.83
C LYS A 262 11.78 2.25 11.41
N ASP A 263 12.83 1.44 11.24
CA ASP A 263 13.24 0.94 9.92
C ASP A 263 12.35 -0.23 9.44
N ASP A 264 11.63 -0.87 10.38
CA ASP A 264 10.75 -1.99 10.12
C ASP A 264 9.27 -1.59 10.05
N ARG A 265 8.94 -0.29 10.03
CA ARG A 265 7.55 0.17 9.97
C ARG A 265 7.29 1.27 8.95
N GLY A 266 6.04 1.36 8.54
CA GLY A 266 5.48 2.48 7.77
C GLY A 266 4.91 3.57 8.67
N SER A 267 3.86 4.26 8.18
CA SER A 267 3.31 5.47 8.79
C SER A 267 1.90 5.28 9.35
N HIS A 268 1.60 4.11 9.94
CA HIS A 268 0.39 3.93 10.74
C HIS A 268 0.67 3.05 11.95
N ILE A 269 -0.10 3.25 13.00
CA ILE A 269 -0.05 2.46 14.22
C ILE A 269 -1.25 1.52 14.22
N SER A 270 -1.02 0.27 14.59
CA SER A 270 -2.07 -0.72 14.80
C SER A 270 -2.00 -1.23 16.22
N ILE A 271 -3.10 -1.06 16.93
CA ILE A 271 -3.29 -1.56 18.28
C ILE A 271 -4.41 -2.60 18.30
N VAL A 272 -4.32 -3.56 19.19
CA VAL A 272 -5.35 -4.60 19.38
C VAL A 272 -5.93 -4.50 20.79
N HIS A 273 -7.24 -4.78 20.89
CA HIS A 273 -7.98 -4.87 22.12
C HIS A 273 -9.19 -5.78 21.90
N GLU A 274 -9.68 -6.51 22.90
CA GLU A 274 -10.84 -7.39 22.77
C GLU A 274 -12.09 -6.65 22.29
N GLU A 275 -12.27 -5.41 22.72
CA GLU A 275 -13.40 -4.55 22.40
C GLU A 275 -13.12 -3.55 21.27
N SER A 276 -12.08 -3.79 20.46
CA SER A 276 -11.65 -2.86 19.40
C SER A 276 -12.76 -2.36 18.49
N TRP A 277 -13.74 -3.24 18.17
CA TRP A 277 -14.89 -2.84 17.37
C TRP A 277 -15.72 -1.75 18.05
N ARG A 278 -16.11 -1.97 19.31
CA ARG A 278 -16.95 -1.05 20.08
C ARG A 278 -16.19 0.24 20.40
N ILE A 279 -14.90 0.14 20.70
CA ILE A 279 -14.01 1.30 20.90
C ILE A 279 -13.94 2.14 19.62
N THR A 280 -13.76 1.50 18.45
CA THR A 280 -13.78 2.20 17.16
C THR A 280 -15.11 2.94 16.96
N LYS A 281 -16.24 2.34 17.34
CA LYS A 281 -17.57 3.00 17.26
C LYS A 281 -17.64 4.22 18.17
N CYS A 282 -17.14 4.15 19.41
CA CYS A 282 -17.11 5.33 20.29
C CYS A 282 -16.25 6.47 19.72
N LEU A 283 -15.13 6.13 19.06
CA LEU A 283 -14.27 7.12 18.41
C LEU A 283 -14.95 7.78 17.19
N THR A 284 -15.55 6.97 16.33
CA THR A 284 -16.10 7.43 15.04
C THR A 284 -17.51 7.99 15.14
N ASP A 285 -18.27 7.56 16.15
CA ASP A 285 -19.65 7.95 16.40
C ASP A 285 -19.92 8.12 17.90
N PRO A 286 -19.35 9.17 18.53
CA PRO A 286 -19.53 9.45 19.95
C PRO A 286 -21.00 9.77 20.27
N GLU A 287 -21.46 9.39 21.45
CA GLU A 287 -22.86 9.62 21.89
C GLU A 287 -23.10 11.08 22.29
N ASN A 288 -22.11 11.70 22.90
CA ASN A 288 -22.21 13.09 23.35
C ASN A 288 -22.01 14.06 22.17
N GLN A 289 -22.97 14.92 21.92
CA GLN A 289 -22.92 15.89 20.80
C GLN A 289 -21.74 16.89 20.85
N GLY A 290 -21.07 17.03 22.01
CA GLY A 290 -19.91 17.89 22.19
C GLY A 290 -18.57 17.19 21.96
N GLU A 291 -18.55 15.87 21.80
CA GLU A 291 -17.32 15.11 21.61
C GLU A 291 -16.87 15.13 20.16
N LYS A 292 -15.54 15.27 19.99
CA LYS A 292 -14.91 15.32 18.66
C LYS A 292 -14.90 13.92 18.05
N LYS A 293 -15.41 13.76 16.83
CA LYS A 293 -15.27 12.54 16.06
C LYS A 293 -13.79 12.31 15.71
N ILE A 294 -13.30 11.10 15.99
CA ILE A 294 -11.95 10.67 15.63
C ILE A 294 -12.08 9.51 14.65
N ILE A 295 -11.71 9.75 13.41
CA ILE A 295 -11.85 8.76 12.33
C ILE A 295 -10.64 7.84 12.32
N VAL A 296 -10.85 6.62 12.72
CA VAL A 296 -9.89 5.52 12.69
C VAL A 296 -10.46 4.34 11.90
N ASP A 297 -9.60 3.41 11.53
CA ASP A 297 -9.99 2.19 10.83
C ASP A 297 -10.10 1.00 11.81
N PHE A 298 -11.16 0.20 11.66
CA PHE A 298 -11.21 -1.14 12.25
C PHE A 298 -10.74 -2.18 11.22
N ARG A 299 -9.88 -3.10 11.63
CA ARG A 299 -9.51 -4.27 10.84
C ARG A 299 -9.79 -5.55 11.63
N PRO A 300 -10.61 -6.47 11.09
CA PRO A 300 -10.87 -7.74 11.74
C PRO A 300 -9.58 -8.53 12.03
N PRO A 301 -9.54 -9.30 13.13
CA PRO A 301 -10.65 -9.50 14.06
C PRO A 301 -10.80 -8.43 15.15
N ASN A 302 -9.70 -7.70 15.52
CA ASN A 302 -9.63 -6.86 16.72
C ASN A 302 -8.58 -5.73 16.64
N ILE A 303 -8.33 -5.19 15.45
CA ILE A 303 -7.32 -4.14 15.23
C ILE A 303 -8.00 -2.78 15.09
N ILE A 304 -7.50 -1.78 15.81
CA ILE A 304 -7.73 -0.36 15.56
C ILE A 304 -6.49 0.18 14.86
N ARG A 305 -6.65 0.79 13.70
CA ARG A 305 -5.57 1.34 12.91
C ARG A 305 -5.64 2.86 12.90
N ILE A 306 -4.56 3.50 13.33
CA ILE A 306 -4.39 4.95 13.47
C ILE A 306 -3.38 5.41 12.41
N ALA A 307 -3.83 6.15 11.40
CA ALA A 307 -2.95 6.65 10.36
C ALA A 307 -2.19 7.90 10.85
N LEU A 308 -0.87 7.84 10.81
CA LEU A 308 0.01 8.98 11.08
C LEU A 308 0.28 9.72 9.76
N THR A 309 -0.70 10.48 9.27
CA THR A 309 -0.57 11.24 8.02
C THR A 309 0.19 12.55 8.28
N PRO A 310 1.51 12.63 8.00
CA PRO A 310 2.35 13.70 8.56
C PRO A 310 2.01 15.09 8.02
N LEU A 311 1.33 15.19 6.86
CA LEU A 311 0.94 16.48 6.29
C LEU A 311 -0.05 17.25 7.17
N TYR A 312 -0.98 16.57 7.86
CA TYR A 312 -2.06 17.25 8.60
C TYR A 312 -2.29 16.72 10.02
N ILE A 313 -1.76 15.55 10.40
CA ILE A 313 -1.84 15.07 11.79
C ILE A 313 -0.78 15.78 12.64
N SER A 314 -1.22 16.32 13.79
CA SER A 314 -0.38 16.99 14.77
C SER A 314 -0.16 16.12 16.01
N PHE A 315 0.79 16.51 16.87
CA PHE A 315 0.99 15.90 18.20
C PHE A 315 -0.26 16.03 19.08
N ASN A 316 -1.00 17.14 18.96
CA ASN A 316 -2.24 17.32 19.67
C ASN A 316 -3.33 16.34 19.24
N ASP A 317 -3.39 15.95 17.95
CA ASP A 317 -4.32 14.93 17.48
C ASP A 317 -3.96 13.57 18.07
N ILE A 318 -2.66 13.24 18.16
CA ILE A 318 -2.19 12.01 18.82
C ILE A 318 -2.52 12.01 20.30
N TYR A 319 -2.30 13.12 20.99
CA TYR A 319 -2.70 13.27 22.39
C TYR A 319 -4.20 13.08 22.58
N THR A 320 -4.99 13.72 21.72
CA THR A 320 -6.46 13.66 21.77
C THR A 320 -6.97 12.22 21.61
N ILE A 321 -6.44 11.45 20.66
CA ILE A 321 -6.87 10.04 20.51
C ILE A 321 -6.46 9.20 21.70
N CYS A 322 -5.26 9.41 22.28
CA CYS A 322 -4.82 8.67 23.46
C CYS A 322 -5.71 8.93 24.67
N VAL A 323 -6.02 10.21 24.96
CA VAL A 323 -6.95 10.58 26.04
C VAL A 323 -8.31 9.94 25.80
N ARG A 324 -8.84 10.04 24.61
CA ARG A 324 -10.16 9.48 24.28
C ARG A 324 -10.21 7.94 24.42
N LEU A 325 -9.13 7.24 24.04
CA LEU A 325 -9.02 5.79 24.25
C LEU A 325 -9.05 5.44 25.74
N ILE A 326 -8.38 6.22 26.59
CA ILE A 326 -8.38 6.06 28.04
C ILE A 326 -9.80 6.26 28.59
N ASP A 327 -10.44 7.38 28.23
CA ASP A 327 -11.77 7.73 28.71
C ASP A 327 -12.81 6.66 28.35
N ILE A 328 -12.79 6.15 27.10
CA ILE A 328 -13.70 5.09 26.62
C ILE A 328 -13.57 3.83 27.47
N ILE A 329 -12.36 3.44 27.88
CA ILE A 329 -12.14 2.24 28.68
C ILE A 329 -12.50 2.46 30.13
N GLU A 330 -12.04 3.56 30.74
CA GLU A 330 -12.25 3.86 32.18
C GLU A 330 -13.74 4.09 32.47
N SER A 331 -14.44 4.83 31.62
CA SER A 331 -15.90 5.04 31.73
C SER A 331 -16.74 3.82 31.32
N LYS A 332 -16.15 2.84 30.64
CA LYS A 332 -16.81 1.70 30.02
C LYS A 332 -17.85 2.08 28.96
N GLU A 333 -17.69 3.25 28.34
CA GLU A 333 -18.58 3.76 27.29
C GLU A 333 -18.78 2.75 26.15
N TYR A 334 -17.73 1.99 25.79
CA TYR A 334 -17.82 0.97 24.74
C TYR A 334 -18.93 -0.07 24.98
N LYS A 335 -19.43 -0.22 26.21
CA LYS A 335 -20.54 -1.16 26.53
C LYS A 335 -21.87 -0.71 25.99
N SER A 336 -22.07 0.58 25.72
CA SER A 336 -23.28 1.12 25.08
C SER A 336 -23.37 0.76 23.59
N LYS A 337 -22.24 0.48 22.95
CA LYS A 337 -22.19 0.16 21.52
C LYS A 337 -22.46 -1.31 21.24
N ASP A 338 -23.22 -1.59 20.17
CA ASP A 338 -23.55 -2.95 19.75
C ASP A 338 -22.29 -3.75 19.38
N LYS A 339 -22.30 -5.04 19.73
CA LYS A 339 -21.26 -6.00 19.33
C LYS A 339 -21.40 -6.46 17.88
N SER A 340 -22.58 -6.31 17.28
CA SER A 340 -22.80 -6.67 15.88
C SER A 340 -21.90 -5.84 14.99
N LYS A 341 -21.10 -6.53 14.18
CA LYS A 341 -20.18 -5.89 13.22
C LYS A 341 -20.94 -5.57 11.95
N ASN A 342 -21.52 -4.37 11.86
CA ASN A 342 -22.01 -3.86 10.60
C ASN A 342 -20.83 -3.49 9.70
N ILE A 343 -21.02 -3.53 8.37
CA ILE A 343 -19.99 -3.19 7.39
C ILE A 343 -19.47 -1.78 7.71
N ILE A 344 -18.16 -1.69 8.00
CA ILE A 344 -17.45 -0.41 8.05
C ILE A 344 -16.83 -0.20 6.68
N THR A 345 -17.15 0.90 6.08
CA THR A 345 -16.49 1.36 4.85
C THR A 345 -15.13 1.96 5.17
#